data_0ca4562984e9a095aa7f4fc309edb1c0
#
_entry.id   0ca4562984e9a095aa7f4fc309edb1c0
#
_cell.length_a   1.000
_cell.length_b   1.000
_cell.length_c   1.000
_cell.angle_alpha   90.00
_cell.angle_beta   90.00
_cell.angle_gamma   90.00
#
_symmetry.space_group_name_H-M   'P 1'
#
loop_
_entity.id
_entity.type
_entity.pdbx_description
1 polymer ?
#
loop_
_entity_poly.entity_id
_entity_poly.type
_entity_poly.pdbx_seq_one_letter_code
_entity_poly.pdbx_strand_id
1 'polypeptide(L)'
;MTAVEATSVTEEEQSKPLALRVGAELVGSFIICFAIYSICTLGSAIYGVNMAFIALLTGLVYAAATLIFGTISGAQFNPAVSVAAMLSGKTHVLDGVLYIIAQVLGGIGAGAAIRFLLPTSEQVTLKIWLTPVINGFDKNSVSYATLGNYGVSFSITLAIAVELVAGIIIVAT
;
A
#
# COMPACT_ATOMS: atom_id res chain seq x y z
N MET A 1 7.27 -17.87 16.42
CA MET A 1 8.31 -16.87 16.77
C MET A 1 8.25 -16.67 18.27
N THR A 2 9.34 -16.93 19.00
CA THR A 2 9.37 -16.75 20.45
C THR A 2 9.59 -15.28 20.80
N ALA A 3 9.21 -14.84 22.02
CA ALA A 3 9.43 -13.46 22.46
C ALA A 3 10.91 -13.03 22.40
N VAL A 4 11.83 -13.97 22.56
CA VAL A 4 13.29 -13.75 22.47
C VAL A 4 13.71 -13.46 21.02
N GLU A 5 13.15 -14.17 20.04
CA GLU A 5 13.43 -13.92 18.61
C GLU A 5 12.88 -12.57 18.15
N ALA A 6 11.68 -12.19 18.63
CA ALA A 6 11.08 -10.90 18.31
C ALA A 6 11.91 -9.73 18.90
N THR A 7 12.44 -9.89 20.11
CA THR A 7 13.30 -8.86 20.75
C THR A 7 14.64 -8.72 20.03
N SER A 8 15.27 -9.83 19.60
CA SER A 8 16.55 -9.79 18.87
C SER A 8 16.42 -9.13 17.49
N VAL A 9 15.32 -9.35 16.78
CA VAL A 9 15.06 -8.71 15.48
C VAL A 9 14.90 -7.20 15.62
N THR A 10 14.16 -6.73 16.64
CA THR A 10 13.99 -5.30 16.90
C THR A 10 15.28 -4.59 17.31
N GLU A 11 16.15 -5.26 18.08
CA GLU A 11 17.45 -4.73 18.46
C GLU A 11 18.39 -4.64 17.23
N GLU A 12 18.41 -5.64 16.37
CA GLU A 12 19.20 -5.63 15.14
C GLU A 12 18.74 -4.54 14.16
N GLU A 13 17.42 -4.35 14.01
CA GLU A 13 16.83 -3.30 13.20
C GLU A 13 17.26 -1.91 13.69
N GLN A 14 17.11 -1.63 15.00
CA GLN A 14 17.48 -0.34 15.59
C GLN A 14 18.99 -0.05 15.55
N SER A 15 19.82 -1.06 15.34
CA SER A 15 21.28 -0.88 15.16
C SER A 15 21.64 -0.28 13.80
N LYS A 16 20.76 -0.34 12.79
CA LYS A 16 21.03 0.22 11.46
C LYS A 16 20.88 1.76 11.46
N PRO A 17 21.66 2.48 10.65
CA PRO A 17 21.53 3.92 10.52
C PRO A 17 20.11 4.34 10.14
N LEU A 18 19.57 5.38 10.77
CA LEU A 18 18.22 5.88 10.51
C LEU A 18 17.96 6.19 9.04
N ALA A 19 18.92 6.80 8.35
CA ALA A 19 18.82 7.10 6.92
C ALA A 19 18.61 5.84 6.07
N LEU A 20 19.26 4.73 6.43
CA LEU A 20 19.11 3.44 5.73
C LEU A 20 17.70 2.88 5.97
N ARG A 21 17.20 2.93 7.22
CA ARG A 21 15.86 2.45 7.58
C ARG A 21 14.76 3.27 6.87
N VAL A 22 14.88 4.59 6.90
CA VAL A 22 13.95 5.50 6.19
C VAL A 22 14.01 5.28 4.67
N GLY A 23 15.20 5.07 4.12
CA GLY A 23 15.39 4.74 2.70
C GLY A 23 14.73 3.41 2.32
N ALA A 24 14.81 2.39 3.18
CA ALA A 24 14.15 1.09 2.98
C ALA A 24 12.62 1.24 2.96
N GLU A 25 12.04 2.03 3.87
CA GLU A 25 10.60 2.32 3.89
C GLU A 25 10.14 3.08 2.63
N LEU A 26 10.93 4.04 2.14
CA LEU A 26 10.63 4.77 0.92
C LEU A 26 10.65 3.85 -0.30
N VAL A 27 11.72 3.07 -0.47
CA VAL A 27 11.89 2.20 -1.64
C VAL A 27 10.90 1.04 -1.60
N GLY A 28 10.69 0.42 -0.44
CA GLY A 28 9.72 -0.66 -0.27
C GLY A 28 8.30 -0.20 -0.56
N SER A 29 7.88 0.95 -0.02
CA SER A 29 6.57 1.52 -0.31
C SER A 29 6.41 1.92 -1.78
N PHE A 30 7.47 2.44 -2.40
CA PHE A 30 7.46 2.71 -3.85
C PHE A 30 7.23 1.42 -4.65
N ILE A 31 7.98 0.34 -4.36
CA ILE A 31 7.86 -0.93 -5.08
C ILE A 31 6.46 -1.52 -4.91
N ILE A 32 5.93 -1.54 -3.68
CA ILE A 32 4.61 -2.07 -3.38
C ILE A 32 3.53 -1.28 -4.13
N CYS A 33 3.52 0.04 -3.99
CA CYS A 33 2.53 0.89 -4.66
C CYS A 33 2.65 0.82 -6.19
N PHE A 34 3.88 0.82 -6.72
CA PHE A 34 4.11 0.71 -8.16
C PHE A 34 3.58 -0.61 -8.73
N ALA A 35 3.82 -1.72 -8.05
CA ALA A 35 3.30 -3.02 -8.46
C ALA A 35 1.77 -3.07 -8.41
N ILE A 36 1.16 -2.59 -7.33
CA ILE A 36 -0.31 -2.53 -7.19
C ILE A 36 -0.92 -1.66 -8.30
N TYR A 37 -0.37 -0.47 -8.53
CA TYR A 37 -0.87 0.42 -9.57
C TYR A 37 -0.71 -0.18 -10.97
N SER A 38 0.42 -0.85 -11.25
CA SER A 38 0.64 -1.55 -12.51
C SER A 38 -0.37 -2.67 -12.74
N ILE A 39 -0.66 -3.47 -11.72
CA ILE A 39 -1.63 -4.57 -11.81
C ILE A 39 -3.04 -4.01 -12.02
N CYS A 40 -3.41 -2.97 -11.27
CA CYS A 40 -4.74 -2.36 -11.40
C CYS A 40 -4.93 -1.65 -12.75
N THR A 41 -3.90 -1.01 -13.30
CA THR A 41 -3.98 -0.33 -14.59
C THR A 41 -3.82 -1.30 -15.74
N LEU A 42 -2.60 -1.78 -15.99
CA LEU A 42 -2.26 -2.61 -17.14
C LEU A 42 -2.90 -3.99 -17.06
N GLY A 43 -2.90 -4.61 -15.90
CA GLY A 43 -3.51 -5.92 -15.68
C GLY A 43 -5.02 -5.90 -15.97
N SER A 44 -5.73 -4.92 -15.44
CA SER A 44 -7.18 -4.79 -15.64
C SER A 44 -7.54 -4.42 -17.07
N ALA A 45 -6.82 -3.48 -17.68
CA ALA A 45 -7.14 -3.00 -19.03
C ALA A 45 -6.76 -3.98 -20.13
N ILE A 46 -5.64 -4.72 -19.98
CA ILE A 46 -5.12 -5.59 -21.05
C ILE A 46 -5.58 -7.04 -20.85
N TYR A 47 -5.58 -7.52 -19.62
CA TYR A 47 -5.81 -8.93 -19.30
C TYR A 47 -7.12 -9.20 -18.56
N GLY A 48 -7.86 -8.18 -18.17
CA GLY A 48 -9.13 -8.33 -17.44
C GLY A 48 -8.95 -9.03 -16.11
N VAL A 49 -7.85 -8.76 -15.37
CA VAL A 49 -7.58 -9.40 -14.09
C VAL A 49 -8.69 -9.12 -13.09
N ASN A 50 -9.07 -10.15 -12.34
CA ASN A 50 -10.10 -10.03 -11.33
C ASN A 50 -9.51 -9.64 -9.96
N MET A 51 -10.40 -9.30 -9.01
CA MET A 51 -10.04 -8.85 -7.68
C MET A 51 -9.20 -9.88 -6.89
N ALA A 52 -9.48 -11.19 -7.04
CA ALA A 52 -8.72 -12.22 -6.35
C ALA A 52 -7.25 -12.26 -6.82
N PHE A 53 -7.02 -12.05 -8.12
CA PHE A 53 -5.67 -11.99 -8.66
C PHE A 53 -4.93 -10.73 -8.18
N ILE A 54 -5.61 -9.58 -8.14
CA ILE A 54 -5.05 -8.33 -7.59
C ILE A 54 -4.66 -8.53 -6.12
N ALA A 55 -5.55 -9.12 -5.31
CA ALA A 55 -5.27 -9.39 -3.90
C ALA A 55 -4.08 -10.33 -3.70
N LEU A 56 -4.00 -11.42 -4.47
CA LEU A 56 -2.90 -12.37 -4.42
C LEU A 56 -1.56 -11.70 -4.77
N LEU A 57 -1.51 -10.95 -5.86
CA LEU A 57 -0.28 -10.27 -6.28
C LEU A 57 0.13 -9.18 -5.29
N THR A 58 -0.83 -8.44 -4.72
CA THR A 58 -0.56 -7.48 -3.66
C THR A 58 0.11 -8.16 -2.45
N GLY A 59 -0.44 -9.28 -2.00
CA GLY A 59 0.15 -10.06 -0.90
C GLY A 59 1.57 -10.57 -1.21
N LEU A 60 1.79 -11.07 -2.43
CA LEU A 60 3.12 -11.54 -2.86
C LEU A 60 4.15 -10.41 -2.92
N VAL A 61 3.77 -9.24 -3.41
CA VAL A 61 4.68 -8.06 -3.47
C VAL A 61 5.01 -7.58 -2.05
N TYR A 62 4.02 -7.54 -1.16
CA TYR A 62 4.26 -7.21 0.25
C TYR A 62 5.22 -8.21 0.90
N ALA A 63 4.99 -9.51 0.72
CA ALA A 63 5.86 -10.55 1.24
C ALA A 63 7.30 -10.42 0.69
N ALA A 64 7.46 -10.18 -0.61
CA ALA A 64 8.76 -9.97 -1.22
C ALA A 64 9.48 -8.74 -0.65
N ALA A 65 8.78 -7.60 -0.52
CA ALA A 65 9.34 -6.40 0.07
C ALA A 65 9.74 -6.62 1.54
N THR A 66 8.93 -7.34 2.32
CA THR A 66 9.24 -7.69 3.70
C THR A 66 10.48 -8.56 3.81
N LEU A 67 10.64 -9.55 2.92
CA LEU A 67 11.85 -10.39 2.89
C LEU A 67 13.12 -9.59 2.54
N ILE A 68 13.00 -8.57 1.69
CA ILE A 68 14.15 -7.74 1.27
C ILE A 68 14.52 -6.72 2.35
N PHE A 69 13.55 -6.04 2.94
CA PHE A 69 13.77 -4.87 3.77
C PHE A 69 13.52 -5.12 5.28
N GLY A 70 12.97 -6.28 5.65
CA GLY A 70 12.55 -6.56 7.03
C GLY A 70 13.67 -6.43 8.05
N THR A 71 14.87 -6.90 7.72
CA THR A 71 16.05 -6.78 8.59
C THR A 71 16.67 -5.38 8.59
N ILE A 72 16.16 -4.45 7.77
CA ILE A 72 16.68 -3.09 7.64
C ILE A 72 15.81 -2.11 8.44
N SER A 73 14.48 -2.10 8.18
CA SER A 73 13.54 -1.12 8.75
C SER A 73 12.38 -1.74 9.55
N GLY A 74 12.28 -3.07 9.58
CA GLY A 74 11.11 -3.78 10.07
C GLY A 74 9.98 -3.89 9.04
N ALA A 75 10.18 -3.37 7.82
CA ALA A 75 9.26 -3.49 6.68
C ALA A 75 7.81 -3.07 7.00
N GLN A 76 7.63 -1.90 7.57
CA GLN A 76 6.31 -1.42 7.95
C GLN A 76 5.48 -1.02 6.72
N PHE A 77 6.05 -0.27 5.78
CA PHE A 77 5.50 0.14 4.47
C PHE A 77 4.08 0.70 4.46
N ASN A 78 3.51 0.93 5.64
CA ASN A 78 2.14 1.40 5.82
C ASN A 78 2.07 2.38 7.00
N PRO A 79 1.55 3.59 6.83
CA PRO A 79 1.40 4.57 7.91
C PRO A 79 0.63 4.04 9.12
N ALA A 80 -0.40 3.20 8.92
CA ALA A 80 -1.17 2.62 10.02
C ALA A 80 -0.33 1.64 10.85
N VAL A 81 0.50 0.83 10.18
CA VAL A 81 1.45 -0.09 10.85
C VAL A 81 2.48 0.71 11.64
N SER A 82 3.03 1.80 11.05
CA SER A 82 3.99 2.66 11.74
C SER A 82 3.39 3.34 12.97
N VAL A 83 2.14 3.79 12.89
CA VAL A 83 1.42 4.34 14.07
C VAL A 83 1.23 3.26 15.14
N ALA A 84 0.81 2.07 14.77
CA ALA A 84 0.64 0.96 15.72
C ALA A 84 1.97 0.54 16.36
N ALA A 85 3.06 0.50 15.58
CA ALA A 85 4.40 0.20 16.08
C ALA A 85 4.90 1.27 17.08
N MET A 86 4.63 2.56 16.82
CA MET A 86 4.92 3.64 17.78
C MET A 86 4.10 3.50 19.05
N LEU A 87 2.79 3.24 18.95
CA LEU A 87 1.90 3.09 20.10
C LEU A 87 2.25 1.87 20.96
N SER A 88 2.74 0.79 20.34
CA SER A 88 3.18 -0.42 21.05
C SER A 88 4.63 -0.34 21.56
N GLY A 89 5.33 0.77 21.34
CA GLY A 89 6.72 0.96 21.77
C GLY A 89 7.76 0.17 20.97
N LYS A 90 7.36 -0.45 19.85
CA LYS A 90 8.28 -1.20 18.96
C LYS A 90 9.14 -0.27 18.10
N THR A 91 8.66 0.93 17.79
CA THR A 91 9.36 1.92 16.98
C THR A 91 9.39 3.26 17.72
N HIS A 92 10.56 3.92 17.74
CA HIS A 92 10.67 5.27 18.29
C HIS A 92 9.78 6.25 17.53
N VAL A 93 9.15 7.21 18.22
CA VAL A 93 8.22 8.17 17.62
C VAL A 93 8.85 8.94 16.46
N LEU A 94 10.11 9.39 16.61
CA LEU A 94 10.80 10.11 15.54
C LEU A 94 10.99 9.22 14.28
N ASP A 95 11.42 7.98 14.49
CA ASP A 95 11.63 7.02 13.40
C ASP A 95 10.32 6.71 12.68
N GLY A 96 9.26 6.44 13.44
CA GLY A 96 7.92 6.17 12.88
C GLY A 96 7.35 7.35 12.09
N VAL A 97 7.55 8.58 12.54
CA VAL A 97 7.14 9.78 11.78
C VAL A 97 7.91 9.88 10.47
N LEU A 98 9.23 9.65 10.49
CA LEU A 98 10.05 9.65 9.28
C LEU A 98 9.69 8.51 8.33
N TYR A 99 9.33 7.33 8.86
CA TYR A 99 8.82 6.21 8.07
C TYR A 99 7.52 6.59 7.35
N ILE A 100 6.55 7.19 8.05
CA ILE A 100 5.29 7.65 7.44
C ILE A 100 5.56 8.63 6.29
N ILE A 101 6.46 9.60 6.50
CA ILE A 101 6.83 10.55 5.44
C ILE A 101 7.44 9.81 4.23
N ALA A 102 8.38 8.88 4.49
CA ALA A 102 9.02 8.09 3.44
C ALA A 102 8.02 7.22 2.67
N GLN A 103 7.10 6.56 3.37
CA GLN A 103 6.04 5.73 2.80
C GLN A 103 5.11 6.54 1.89
N VAL A 104 4.68 7.72 2.35
CA VAL A 104 3.83 8.62 1.55
C VAL A 104 4.58 9.10 0.30
N LEU A 105 5.84 9.50 0.44
CA LEU A 105 6.67 9.91 -0.71
C LEU A 105 6.90 8.76 -1.68
N GLY A 106 7.12 7.54 -1.19
CA GLY A 106 7.23 6.32 -2.01
C GLY A 106 5.97 6.07 -2.83
N GLY A 107 4.80 6.14 -2.19
CA GLY A 107 3.50 5.99 -2.85
C GLY A 107 3.22 7.07 -3.90
N ILE A 108 3.51 8.34 -3.59
CA ILE A 108 3.40 9.45 -4.55
C ILE A 108 4.35 9.24 -5.73
N GLY A 109 5.60 8.86 -5.47
CA GLY A 109 6.59 8.56 -6.51
C GLY A 109 6.14 7.43 -7.43
N ALA A 110 5.56 6.37 -6.87
CA ALA A 110 4.98 5.26 -7.64
C ALA A 110 3.82 5.71 -8.54
N GLY A 111 2.91 6.50 -8.00
CA GLY A 111 1.80 7.08 -8.77
C GLY A 111 2.28 8.00 -9.90
N ALA A 112 3.28 8.83 -9.64
CA ALA A 112 3.91 9.67 -10.65
C ALA A 112 4.57 8.81 -11.75
N ALA A 113 5.33 7.78 -11.38
CA ALA A 113 5.98 6.90 -12.33
C ALA A 113 4.97 6.20 -13.26
N ILE A 114 3.90 5.64 -12.69
CA ILE A 114 2.81 5.01 -13.49
C ILE A 114 2.18 6.04 -14.43
N ARG A 115 1.86 7.25 -13.94
CA ARG A 115 1.28 8.29 -14.77
C ARG A 115 2.15 8.64 -15.99
N PHE A 116 3.48 8.67 -15.83
CA PHE A 116 4.40 8.96 -16.92
C PHE A 116 4.61 7.79 -17.88
N LEU A 117 4.48 6.56 -17.41
CA LEU A 117 4.70 5.36 -18.21
C LEU A 117 3.47 4.93 -19.02
N LEU A 118 2.26 5.31 -18.59
CA LEU A 118 1.02 4.92 -19.28
C LEU A 118 0.85 5.63 -20.61
N PRO A 119 0.68 4.89 -21.72
CA PRO A 119 0.41 5.47 -23.02
C PRO A 119 -1.02 6.04 -23.07
N THR A 120 -1.19 7.17 -23.72
CA THR A 120 -2.50 7.82 -23.87
C THR A 120 -2.80 8.13 -25.33
N SER A 121 -4.10 8.18 -25.66
CA SER A 121 -4.64 8.61 -26.94
C SER A 121 -5.91 9.44 -26.70
N GLU A 122 -6.52 9.94 -27.77
CA GLU A 122 -7.81 10.63 -27.67
C GLU A 122 -8.92 9.74 -27.09
N GLN A 123 -8.90 8.44 -27.42
CA GLN A 123 -9.88 7.46 -26.94
C GLN A 123 -9.48 6.86 -25.57
N VAL A 124 -8.20 6.74 -25.26
CA VAL A 124 -7.69 6.12 -24.03
C VAL A 124 -6.94 7.16 -23.20
N THR A 125 -7.67 7.82 -22.33
CA THR A 125 -7.14 8.88 -21.46
C THR A 125 -6.53 8.30 -20.18
N LEU A 126 -5.72 9.11 -19.48
CA LEU A 126 -5.22 8.76 -18.14
C LEU A 126 -6.35 8.44 -17.14
N LYS A 127 -7.52 9.06 -17.28
CA LYS A 127 -8.67 8.77 -16.44
C LYS A 127 -9.10 7.31 -16.58
N ILE A 128 -9.14 6.79 -17.79
CA ILE A 128 -9.50 5.37 -18.05
C ILE A 128 -8.50 4.44 -17.39
N TRP A 129 -7.21 4.69 -17.58
CA TRP A 129 -6.15 3.90 -16.96
C TRP A 129 -6.19 3.91 -15.44
N LEU A 130 -6.41 5.08 -14.83
CA LEU A 130 -6.28 5.25 -13.39
C LEU A 130 -7.58 4.95 -12.61
N THR A 131 -8.73 4.84 -13.28
CA THR A 131 -10.01 4.50 -12.61
C THR A 131 -9.93 3.22 -11.77
N PRO A 132 -9.32 2.10 -12.22
CA PRO A 132 -9.20 0.89 -11.41
C PRO A 132 -8.31 1.03 -10.17
N VAL A 133 -7.47 2.07 -10.10
CA VAL A 133 -6.58 2.35 -8.96
C VAL A 133 -7.30 3.15 -7.87
N ILE A 134 -8.42 3.80 -8.21
CA ILE A 134 -9.13 4.67 -7.27
C ILE A 134 -9.79 3.81 -6.18
N ASN A 135 -9.29 3.96 -4.96
CA ASN A 135 -9.95 3.44 -3.78
C ASN A 135 -11.04 4.43 -3.35
N GLY A 136 -12.28 4.16 -3.71
CA GLY A 136 -13.38 5.06 -3.44
C GLY A 136 -14.74 4.36 -3.54
N PHE A 137 -15.74 5.02 -2.98
CA PHE A 137 -17.14 4.54 -2.94
C PHE A 137 -18.11 5.47 -3.66
N ASP A 138 -17.63 6.60 -4.17
CA ASP A 138 -18.41 7.63 -4.84
C ASP A 138 -18.52 7.42 -6.36
N LYS A 139 -19.07 8.42 -7.06
CA LYS A 139 -19.31 8.42 -8.52
C LYS A 139 -18.04 8.20 -9.36
N ASN A 140 -16.87 8.33 -8.81
CA ASN A 140 -15.59 8.12 -9.52
C ASN A 140 -15.04 6.71 -9.30
N SER A 141 -15.66 5.91 -8.44
CA SER A 141 -15.19 4.55 -8.13
C SER A 141 -15.67 3.52 -9.15
N VAL A 142 -14.93 2.43 -9.28
CA VAL A 142 -15.30 1.28 -10.12
C VAL A 142 -16.62 0.66 -9.65
N SER A 143 -16.83 0.57 -8.34
CA SER A 143 -18.05 0.04 -7.75
C SER A 143 -19.29 0.86 -8.14
N TYR A 144 -19.19 2.18 -8.16
CA TYR A 144 -20.27 3.05 -8.62
C TYR A 144 -20.51 2.92 -10.13
N ALA A 145 -19.45 2.88 -10.93
CA ALA A 145 -19.55 2.70 -12.37
C ALA A 145 -20.26 1.39 -12.74
N THR A 146 -20.08 0.33 -11.93
CA THR A 146 -20.70 -0.98 -12.15
C THR A 146 -22.12 -1.06 -11.62
N LEU A 147 -22.37 -0.58 -10.42
CA LEU A 147 -23.62 -0.80 -9.67
C LEU A 147 -24.54 0.41 -9.60
N GLY A 148 -24.04 1.61 -9.88
CA GLY A 148 -24.81 2.85 -9.81
C GLY A 148 -26.01 2.87 -10.76
N ASN A 149 -25.89 2.26 -11.93
CA ASN A 149 -27.00 2.12 -12.89
C ASN A 149 -28.15 1.24 -12.37
N TYR A 150 -27.90 0.41 -11.35
CA TYR A 150 -28.90 -0.42 -10.68
C TYR A 150 -29.47 0.24 -9.41
N GLY A 151 -29.16 1.53 -9.19
CA GLY A 151 -29.58 2.26 -7.99
C GLY A 151 -28.83 1.89 -6.72
N VAL A 152 -27.74 1.13 -6.82
CA VAL A 152 -26.90 0.75 -5.67
C VAL A 152 -25.84 1.82 -5.44
N SER A 153 -25.81 2.34 -4.22
CA SER A 153 -24.76 3.27 -3.78
C SER A 153 -24.19 2.83 -2.43
N PHE A 154 -22.88 3.02 -2.28
CA PHE A 154 -22.21 2.73 -1.02
C PHE A 154 -22.16 3.98 -0.14
N SER A 155 -22.41 3.80 1.16
CA SER A 155 -22.34 4.89 2.13
C SER A 155 -20.90 5.05 2.65
N ILE A 156 -20.58 6.27 3.12
CA ILE A 156 -19.33 6.54 3.83
C ILE A 156 -19.17 5.65 5.07
N THR A 157 -20.27 5.31 5.74
CA THR A 157 -20.26 4.42 6.91
C THR A 157 -19.75 3.03 6.55
N LEU A 158 -20.21 2.48 5.41
CA LEU A 158 -19.73 1.19 4.92
C LEU A 158 -18.23 1.27 4.55
N ALA A 159 -17.83 2.33 3.85
CA ALA A 159 -16.43 2.53 3.50
C ALA A 159 -15.52 2.57 4.75
N ILE A 160 -15.90 3.35 5.77
CA ILE A 160 -15.17 3.41 7.04
C ILE A 160 -15.14 2.04 7.72
N ALA A 161 -16.24 1.31 7.76
CA ALA A 161 -16.28 -0.01 8.39
C ALA A 161 -15.34 -1.02 7.71
N VAL A 162 -15.31 -1.04 6.37
CA VAL A 162 -14.43 -1.92 5.60
C VAL A 162 -12.96 -1.55 5.82
N GLU A 163 -12.61 -0.27 5.74
CA GLU A 163 -11.24 0.20 5.96
C GLU A 163 -10.76 -0.06 7.40
N LEU A 164 -11.64 0.08 8.39
CA LEU A 164 -11.33 -0.22 9.78
C LEU A 164 -11.01 -1.71 9.97
N VAL A 165 -11.84 -2.60 9.43
CA VAL A 165 -11.62 -4.06 9.54
C VAL A 165 -10.35 -4.46 8.79
N ALA A 166 -10.13 -3.94 7.58
CA ALA A 166 -8.91 -4.19 6.81
C ALA A 166 -7.66 -3.69 7.56
N GLY A 167 -7.74 -2.49 8.14
CA GLY A 167 -6.65 -1.93 8.95
C GLY A 167 -6.32 -2.77 10.18
N ILE A 168 -7.33 -3.28 10.90
CA ILE A 168 -7.13 -4.17 12.04
C ILE A 168 -6.41 -5.46 11.61
N ILE A 169 -6.82 -6.07 10.50
CA ILE A 169 -6.18 -7.29 10.00
C ILE A 169 -4.71 -7.03 9.66
N ILE A 170 -4.40 -5.94 8.96
CA ILE A 170 -3.02 -5.61 8.56
C ILE A 170 -2.13 -5.34 9.77
N VAL A 171 -2.65 -4.70 10.81
CA VAL A 171 -1.87 -4.36 12.02
C VAL A 171 -1.71 -5.56 12.96
N ALA A 172 -2.66 -6.51 12.95
CA ALA A 172 -2.65 -7.67 13.83
C ALA A 172 -1.76 -8.83 13.33
N THR A 173 -1.31 -8.78 12.08
CA THR A 173 -0.40 -9.78 11.49
C THR A 173 1.05 -9.40 11.67
#